data_14d0b57bb1d2ae1e8b17a46f83d985c5
#
_entry.id   14d0b57bb1d2ae1e8b17a46f83d985c5
#
_cell.length_a   1.000
_cell.length_b   1.000
_cell.length_c   1.000
_cell.angle_alpha   90.00
_cell.angle_beta   90.00
_cell.angle_gamma   90.00
#
_symmetry.space_group_name_H-M   'P 1'
#
loop_
_entity.id
_entity.type
_entity.pdbx_description
1 polymer ?
#
loop_
_entity_poly.entity_id
_entity_poly.type
_entity_poly.pdbx_seq_one_letter_code
_entity_poly.pdbx_strand_id
1 'polypeptide(L)'
;MATENKGFNGEAFYRALESTVISRSKNWKQVAAETGVSASTLARMGQGRKPDAASLAALSAWAGLNPSDFVEAPYKVAHAEPMAQISSLLRSDPNLDSEGAEAVEAIVRAAYERLRKTDE
;
A
#
# COMPACT_ATOMS: atom_id res chain seq x y z
N MET A 1 -24.46 11.36 8.89
CA MET A 1 -24.06 11.23 8.78
C MET A 1 -22.94 10.69 8.66
N ALA A 2 -22.66 10.10 8.88
CA ALA A 2 -21.51 9.39 8.86
C ALA A 2 -20.66 9.53 7.75
N THR A 3 -20.45 10.54 7.40
CA THR A 3 -19.71 10.74 6.26
C THR A 3 -18.29 11.02 6.54
N GLU A 4 -17.97 11.05 7.80
CA GLU A 4 -16.65 11.39 8.16
C GLU A 4 -15.65 10.34 7.79
N ASN A 5 -16.08 9.14 7.45
CA ASN A 5 -15.15 8.11 7.11
C ASN A 5 -14.96 7.87 5.66
N LYS A 6 -15.19 8.88 4.89
CA LYS A 6 -15.11 8.68 3.49
C LYS A 6 -13.76 8.35 2.96
N GLY A 7 -12.72 8.60 3.65
CA GLY A 7 -11.41 8.34 3.12
C GLY A 7 -11.06 6.87 3.10
N PHE A 8 -11.36 6.15 4.14
CA PHE A 8 -10.85 4.80 4.28
C PHE A 8 -11.84 3.93 5.02
N ASN A 9 -12.14 2.77 4.45
CA ASN A 9 -13.05 1.82 5.06
C ASN A 9 -12.27 0.90 5.99
N GLY A 10 -12.12 1.31 7.24
CA GLY A 10 -11.36 0.56 8.22
C GLY A 10 -11.97 -0.77 8.57
N GLU A 11 -13.30 -0.84 8.54
CA GLU A 11 -13.97 -2.09 8.86
C GLU A 11 -13.70 -3.15 7.81
N ALA A 12 -13.79 -2.78 6.54
CA ALA A 12 -13.51 -3.72 5.46
C ALA A 12 -12.06 -4.18 5.49
N PHE A 13 -11.15 -3.26 5.79
CA PHE A 13 -9.74 -3.61 5.92
C PHE A 13 -9.53 -4.61 7.06
N TYR A 14 -10.14 -4.34 8.21
CA TYR A 14 -10.00 -5.23 9.35
C TYR A 14 -10.55 -6.62 9.04
N ARG A 15 -11.67 -6.71 8.33
CA ARG A 15 -12.25 -7.99 7.97
C ARG A 15 -11.37 -8.77 7.01
N ALA A 16 -10.76 -8.08 6.05
CA ALA A 16 -9.83 -8.73 5.13
C ALA A 16 -8.60 -9.23 5.88
N LEU A 17 -8.11 -8.42 6.83
CA LEU A 17 -6.99 -8.80 7.66
C LEU A 17 -7.33 -10.02 8.50
N GLU A 18 -8.50 -10.01 9.13
CA GLU A 18 -8.96 -11.12 9.95
C GLU A 18 -9.06 -12.41 9.14
N SER A 19 -9.58 -12.29 7.94
CA SER A 19 -9.67 -13.43 7.04
C SER A 19 -8.29 -14.02 6.74
N THR A 20 -7.31 -13.15 6.54
CA THR A 20 -5.94 -13.58 6.31
C THR A 20 -5.36 -14.27 7.53
N VAL A 21 -5.62 -13.72 8.71
CA VAL A 21 -5.14 -14.30 9.96
C VAL A 21 -5.68 -15.73 10.12
N ILE A 22 -6.97 -15.88 9.88
CA ILE A 22 -7.61 -17.19 9.96
C ILE A 22 -7.05 -18.15 8.94
N SER A 23 -6.90 -17.68 7.70
CA SER A 23 -6.37 -18.49 6.62
C SER A 23 -4.98 -19.02 6.90
N ARG A 24 -4.17 -18.24 7.59
CA ARG A 24 -2.80 -18.62 7.92
C ARG A 24 -2.71 -19.34 9.25
N SER A 25 -3.83 -19.62 9.89
CA SER A 25 -3.89 -20.28 11.19
C SER A 25 -3.07 -19.54 12.23
N LYS A 26 -3.13 -18.21 12.19
CA LYS A 26 -2.43 -17.37 13.15
C LYS A 26 -3.42 -16.81 14.15
N ASN A 27 -2.89 -16.25 15.24
CA ASN A 27 -3.71 -15.49 16.17
C ASN A 27 -3.20 -14.06 16.22
N TRP A 28 -3.96 -13.20 16.88
CA TRP A 28 -3.61 -11.77 16.88
C TRP A 28 -2.30 -11.50 17.62
N LYS A 29 -1.96 -12.33 18.58
CA LYS A 29 -0.69 -12.19 19.28
C LYS A 29 0.48 -12.43 18.33
N GLN A 30 0.35 -13.42 17.46
CA GLN A 30 1.37 -13.69 16.45
C GLN A 30 1.44 -12.58 15.42
N VAL A 31 0.30 -12.04 15.04
CA VAL A 31 0.28 -10.91 14.11
C VAL A 31 1.03 -9.73 14.71
N ALA A 32 0.76 -9.43 15.98
CA ALA A 32 1.47 -8.34 16.65
C ALA A 32 2.98 -8.57 16.64
N ALA A 33 3.40 -9.79 16.93
CA ALA A 33 4.83 -10.11 16.96
C ALA A 33 5.46 -9.98 15.57
N GLU A 34 4.75 -10.43 14.55
CA GLU A 34 5.32 -10.47 13.20
C GLU A 34 5.29 -9.11 12.52
N THR A 35 4.34 -8.25 12.87
CA THR A 35 4.21 -6.96 12.19
C THR A 35 4.80 -5.80 12.98
N GLY A 36 4.98 -5.98 14.27
CA GLY A 36 5.39 -4.90 15.14
C GLY A 36 4.25 -3.98 15.55
N VAL A 37 3.02 -4.29 15.14
CA VAL A 37 1.85 -3.52 15.53
C VAL A 37 1.37 -4.04 16.87
N SER A 38 1.14 -3.15 17.83
CA SER A 38 0.81 -3.59 19.18
C SER A 38 -0.54 -4.28 19.26
N ALA A 39 -0.66 -5.19 20.21
CA ALA A 39 -1.92 -5.89 20.42
C ALA A 39 -3.04 -4.92 20.73
N SER A 40 -2.75 -3.83 21.44
CA SER A 40 -3.78 -2.86 21.76
C SER A 40 -4.24 -2.12 20.52
N THR A 41 -3.35 -1.84 19.59
CA THR A 41 -3.75 -1.21 18.33
C THR A 41 -4.64 -2.16 17.55
N LEU A 42 -4.29 -3.44 17.48
CA LEU A 42 -5.11 -4.42 16.77
C LEU A 42 -6.49 -4.54 17.42
N ALA A 43 -6.55 -4.53 18.73
CA ALA A 43 -7.83 -4.60 19.43
C ALA A 43 -8.70 -3.38 19.13
N ARG A 44 -8.10 -2.20 19.12
CA ARG A 44 -8.85 -0.98 18.80
C ARG A 44 -9.37 -0.99 17.37
N MET A 45 -8.60 -1.55 16.46
CA MET A 45 -9.08 -1.69 15.08
C MET A 45 -10.29 -2.60 15.02
N GLY A 46 -10.30 -3.66 15.81
CA GLY A 46 -11.46 -4.54 15.89
C GLY A 46 -12.69 -3.84 16.47
N GLN A 47 -12.47 -2.74 17.17
CA GLN A 47 -13.55 -1.94 17.72
C GLN A 47 -13.96 -0.78 16.83
N GLY A 48 -13.42 -0.73 15.63
CA GLY A 48 -13.79 0.30 14.66
C GLY A 48 -12.83 1.45 14.52
N ARG A 49 -11.71 1.43 15.25
CA ARG A 49 -10.71 2.50 15.11
C ARG A 49 -9.89 2.29 13.87
N LYS A 50 -9.59 3.37 13.19
CA LYS A 50 -8.73 3.29 12.02
C LYS A 50 -7.28 3.17 12.46
N PRO A 51 -6.47 2.38 11.74
CA PRO A 51 -5.06 2.30 12.07
C PRO A 51 -4.33 3.57 11.66
N ASP A 52 -3.24 3.87 12.34
CA ASP A 52 -2.37 4.95 11.89
C ASP A 52 -1.61 4.48 10.65
N ALA A 53 -0.91 5.42 10.01
CA ALA A 53 -0.26 5.12 8.73
C ALA A 53 0.76 4.00 8.84
N ALA A 54 1.57 4.01 9.90
CA ALA A 54 2.61 2.99 10.06
C ALA A 54 1.99 1.61 10.27
N SER A 55 0.94 1.53 11.08
CA SER A 55 0.26 0.26 11.32
C SER A 55 -0.39 -0.25 10.05
N LEU A 56 -1.04 0.65 9.31
CA LEU A 56 -1.67 0.27 8.06
C LEU A 56 -0.65 -0.29 7.08
N ALA A 57 0.50 0.37 6.95
CA ALA A 57 1.54 -0.09 6.04
C ALA A 57 2.07 -1.47 6.44
N ALA A 58 2.35 -1.67 7.73
CA ALA A 58 2.89 -2.94 8.20
C ALA A 58 1.89 -4.07 8.02
N LEU A 59 0.63 -3.83 8.37
CA LEU A 59 -0.39 -4.86 8.25
C LEU A 59 -0.70 -5.19 6.80
N SER A 60 -0.72 -4.18 5.96
CA SER A 60 -0.95 -4.39 4.52
C SER A 60 0.16 -5.22 3.91
N ALA A 61 1.41 -4.91 4.25
CA ALA A 61 2.55 -5.66 3.75
C ALA A 61 2.52 -7.11 4.23
N TRP A 62 2.20 -7.30 5.51
CA TRP A 62 2.16 -8.64 6.08
C TRP A 62 1.06 -9.49 5.43
N ALA A 63 -0.10 -8.91 5.21
CA ALA A 63 -1.24 -9.65 4.70
C ALA A 63 -1.31 -9.71 3.17
N GLY A 64 -0.51 -8.92 2.49
CA GLY A 64 -0.59 -8.82 1.04
C GLY A 64 -1.80 -8.05 0.58
N LEU A 65 -2.30 -7.13 1.40
CA LEU A 65 -3.46 -6.31 1.06
C LEU A 65 -3.00 -4.99 0.47
N ASN A 66 -3.83 -4.46 -0.40
CA ASN A 66 -3.58 -3.16 -1.01
C ASN A 66 -4.50 -2.14 -0.35
N PRO A 67 -3.95 -1.18 0.42
CA PRO A 67 -4.81 -0.22 1.11
C PRO A 67 -5.74 0.55 0.19
N SER A 68 -5.34 0.76 -1.06
CA SER A 68 -6.19 1.53 -1.96
C SER A 68 -7.50 0.82 -2.29
N ASP A 69 -7.57 -0.50 -2.06
CA ASP A 69 -8.82 -1.23 -2.28
C ASP A 69 -9.88 -0.85 -1.26
N PHE A 70 -9.50 -0.17 -0.19
CA PHE A 70 -10.40 0.17 0.90
C PHE A 70 -10.68 1.66 1.00
N VAL A 71 -10.34 2.40 -0.05
CA VAL A 71 -10.60 3.84 -0.09
C VAL A 71 -12.03 4.08 -0.58
N GLU A 72 -12.75 4.89 0.16
CA GLU A 72 -14.13 5.21 -0.16
C GLU A 72 -14.29 6.67 -0.53
N ALA A 73 -13.38 7.18 -1.28
CA ALA A 73 -13.43 8.58 -1.65
C ALA A 73 -14.43 8.80 -2.77
N PRO A 74 -14.91 10.00 -2.93
CA PRO A 74 -15.83 10.29 -4.04
C PRO A 74 -15.11 10.36 -5.38
N TYR A 75 -13.81 10.16 -5.40
CA TYR A 75 -13.04 10.15 -6.64
C TYR A 75 -12.52 8.74 -6.88
N LYS A 76 -12.21 8.46 -8.10
CA LYS A 76 -11.62 7.19 -8.45
C LYS A 76 -10.17 7.17 -8.03
N VAL A 77 -9.72 6.01 -7.58
CA VAL A 77 -8.31 5.83 -7.30
C VAL A 77 -7.56 5.76 -8.62
N ALA A 78 -6.62 6.65 -8.80
CA ALA A 78 -5.87 6.71 -10.03
C ALA A 78 -4.74 5.70 -10.02
N HIS A 79 -4.39 5.21 -11.20
CA HIS A 79 -3.21 4.37 -11.33
C HIS A 79 -2.00 5.28 -11.44
N ALA A 80 -0.89 4.83 -10.91
CA ALA A 80 0.35 5.57 -11.03
C ALA A 80 0.76 5.63 -12.50
N GLU A 81 1.38 6.73 -12.89
CA GLU A 81 1.91 6.84 -14.23
C GLU A 81 3.02 5.82 -14.42
N PRO A 82 3.12 5.23 -15.62
CA PRO A 82 4.15 4.22 -15.85
C PRO A 82 5.56 4.67 -15.52
N MET A 83 5.91 5.91 -15.90
CA MET A 83 7.24 6.40 -15.58
C MET A 83 7.48 6.53 -14.08
N ALA A 84 6.44 6.90 -13.33
CA ALA A 84 6.57 6.99 -11.89
C ALA A 84 6.80 5.62 -11.27
N GLN A 85 6.11 4.61 -11.78
CA GLN A 85 6.30 3.24 -11.31
C GLN A 85 7.69 2.72 -11.63
N ILE A 86 8.17 2.99 -12.84
CA ILE A 86 9.50 2.57 -13.25
C ILE A 86 10.55 3.24 -12.36
N SER A 87 10.39 4.54 -12.14
CA SER A 87 11.31 5.29 -11.30
C SER A 87 11.38 4.70 -9.91
N SER A 88 10.23 4.41 -9.33
CA SER A 88 10.14 3.85 -7.99
C SER A 88 10.81 2.48 -7.92
N LEU A 89 10.57 1.64 -8.91
CA LEU A 89 11.18 0.32 -8.94
C LEU A 89 12.69 0.38 -9.05
N LEU A 90 13.19 1.29 -9.88
CA LEU A 90 14.64 1.42 -10.03
C LEU A 90 15.29 1.91 -8.75
N ARG A 91 14.63 2.84 -8.06
CA ARG A 91 15.20 3.39 -6.83
C ARG A 91 15.18 2.40 -5.68
N SER A 92 14.32 1.41 -5.74
CA SER A 92 14.28 0.39 -4.70
C SER A 92 15.05 -0.88 -5.09
N ASP A 93 15.66 -0.90 -6.24
CA ASP A 93 16.41 -2.07 -6.69
C ASP A 93 17.74 -2.16 -5.93
N PRO A 94 17.95 -3.24 -5.17
CA PRO A 94 19.19 -3.37 -4.40
C PRO A 94 20.45 -3.52 -5.24
N ASN A 95 20.30 -3.78 -6.52
CA ASN A 95 21.44 -3.91 -7.42
C ASN A 95 21.91 -2.58 -7.98
N LEU A 96 21.20 -1.50 -7.69
CA LEU A 96 21.55 -0.18 -8.20
C LEU A 96 21.75 0.79 -7.05
N ASP A 97 22.81 1.58 -7.13
CA ASP A 97 22.93 2.68 -6.19
C ASP A 97 22.10 3.86 -6.75
N SER A 98 22.09 4.94 -6.02
CA SER A 98 21.28 6.11 -6.37
C SER A 98 21.69 6.66 -7.74
N GLU A 99 22.97 6.70 -8.01
CA GLU A 99 23.49 7.20 -9.26
C GLU A 99 23.12 6.27 -10.41
N GLY A 100 23.24 4.97 -10.19
CA GLY A 100 22.88 3.98 -11.22
C GLY A 100 21.41 4.02 -11.53
N ALA A 101 20.56 4.15 -10.50
CA ALA A 101 19.13 4.22 -10.70
C ALA A 101 18.77 5.47 -11.52
N GLU A 102 19.40 6.59 -11.21
CA GLU A 102 19.15 7.83 -11.91
C GLU A 102 19.56 7.72 -13.37
N ALA A 103 20.70 7.09 -13.64
CA ALA A 103 21.19 6.92 -15.00
C ALA A 103 20.24 6.04 -15.82
N VAL A 104 19.80 4.92 -15.25
CA VAL A 104 18.87 4.04 -15.96
C VAL A 104 17.54 4.74 -16.19
N GLU A 105 17.06 5.47 -15.19
CA GLU A 105 15.82 6.20 -15.34
C GLU A 105 15.90 7.22 -16.47
N ALA A 106 17.03 7.92 -16.60
CA ALA A 106 17.18 8.91 -17.64
C ALA A 106 17.11 8.28 -19.04
N ILE A 107 17.71 7.10 -19.19
CA ILE A 107 17.67 6.40 -20.47
C ILE A 107 16.24 5.96 -20.79
N VAL A 108 15.56 5.37 -19.80
CA VAL A 108 14.18 4.91 -20.01
C VAL A 108 13.27 6.09 -20.32
N ARG A 109 13.44 7.19 -19.60
CA ARG A 109 12.59 8.36 -19.80
C ARG A 109 12.79 8.93 -21.21
N ALA A 110 14.02 9.02 -21.66
CA ALA A 110 14.30 9.53 -23.00
C ALA A 110 13.65 8.63 -24.06
N ALA A 111 13.78 7.32 -23.91
CA ALA A 111 13.15 6.40 -24.85
C ALA A 111 11.64 6.49 -24.80
N TYR A 112 11.10 6.57 -23.59
CA TYR A 112 9.66 6.64 -23.42
C TYR A 112 9.07 7.89 -24.07
N GLU A 113 9.68 9.04 -23.83
CA GLU A 113 9.18 10.29 -24.39
C GLU A 113 9.22 10.30 -25.91
N ARG A 114 10.21 9.65 -26.47
CA ARG A 114 10.34 9.60 -27.90
C ARG A 114 9.34 8.66 -28.55
N LEU A 115 9.04 7.55 -27.89
CA LEU A 115 8.24 6.48 -28.49
C LEU A 115 6.78 6.49 -28.10
N ARG A 116 6.40 7.30 -27.10
CA ARG A 116 5.02 7.30 -26.64
C ARG A 116 4.11 7.81 -27.74
N LYS A 117 2.89 7.28 -27.74
CA LYS A 117 1.90 7.73 -28.71
C LYS A 117 1.42 9.13 -28.32
N THR A 118 1.16 9.92 -29.34
CA THR A 118 0.64 11.24 -29.07
C THR A 118 -0.86 11.21 -29.25
N ASP A 119 -1.53 12.05 -28.48
CA ASP A 119 -2.95 12.18 -28.61
C ASP A 119 -3.25 13.14 -29.72
N GLU A 120 -3.96 12.68 -30.68
CA GLU A 120 -4.31 13.57 -31.78
C GLU A 120 -5.78 13.91 -31.79
#